data_4e8f8f6a5d6133b89d40a08750be42cb
#
_entry.id   4e8f8f6a5d6133b89d40a08750be42cb
#
_cell.length_a   1.000
_cell.length_b   1.000
_cell.length_c   1.000
_cell.angle_alpha   90.00
_cell.angle_beta   90.00
_cell.angle_gamma   90.00
#
_symmetry.space_group_name_H-M   'P 1'
#
loop_
_entity.id
_entity.type
_entity.pdbx_description
1 polymer ?
#
loop_
_entity_poly.entity_id
_entity_poly.type
_entity_poly.pdbx_seq_one_letter_code
_entity_poly.pdbx_strand_id
1 'polypeptide(L)'
;MLIKDRVMSKKKQQSKQSVHQAEKEKKNIEKSHRRKEQLAWDKLDNTANLFPVIATEQMTNVYRISVSLTEEIDRVLLQESLDRILPKFLTFRMRLRMGVFWYYFEENTKPAPIVREEYSSPGAYIDKSRNNHYMFRVTYYKCRINLEVFHVLTDGAGGITFLKELVYQYLRLKYPKLLEVEKDKISSGIFLDKEDSYVKNFKKGHSKVYKSEKALCLTGEHLPKEEMGIVHGYFPVEQLKAASKKYGVTINQYLVGVFVYSIYKEYLKSQPSKVPISCCVPVNLRPYYDSHTMKNFFAMVSAVFRPEKENYTLEEVLEIVTADLKAQITPENLNNIMSYNVSNERNWILRAVPLFIKNIGIKLVYGASARATTATVTNIGNIELREPYKKYVEHFYTTLSMSKGQNMKGGICSYNGVLTFTFSSVLLDTSIQKRFFQTIAKDGVAVAVESNGVYDE
;
A
#
# COMPACT_ATOMS: atom_id res chain seq x y z
N MET A 1 -61.06 52.45 24.11
CA MET A 1 -60.34 52.49 22.79
C MET A 1 -58.85 52.11 22.98
N LEU A 2 -58.16 52.55 23.98
CA LEU A 2 -56.71 52.35 24.22
C LEU A 2 -56.24 50.89 24.49
N ILE A 3 -57.12 49.96 24.91
CA ILE A 3 -56.73 48.57 25.23
C ILE A 3 -56.71 47.69 23.97
N LYS A 4 -57.57 47.93 22.97
CA LYS A 4 -57.56 47.19 21.68
C LYS A 4 -56.34 47.47 20.83
N ASP A 5 -55.84 48.71 20.83
CA ASP A 5 -54.66 49.09 20.06
C ASP A 5 -53.38 48.48 20.60
N ARG A 6 -53.26 48.34 21.94
CA ARG A 6 -52.12 47.64 22.56
C ARG A 6 -52.08 46.14 22.29
N VAL A 7 -53.25 45.48 22.18
CA VAL A 7 -53.32 44.05 21.89
C VAL A 7 -53.00 43.78 20.39
N MET A 8 -53.44 44.65 19.50
CA MET A 8 -53.11 44.55 18.07
C MET A 8 -51.63 44.84 17.78
N SER A 9 -51.03 45.79 18.49
CA SER A 9 -49.59 46.08 18.40
C SER A 9 -48.74 44.91 18.88
N LYS A 10 -49.07 44.27 19.99
CA LYS A 10 -48.36 43.05 20.49
C LYS A 10 -48.51 41.86 19.56
N LYS A 11 -49.70 41.63 18.98
CA LYS A 11 -49.87 40.56 17.97
C LYS A 11 -49.06 40.81 16.68
N LYS A 12 -48.99 42.06 16.18
CA LYS A 12 -48.12 42.41 15.05
C LYS A 12 -46.62 42.25 15.35
N GLN A 13 -46.19 42.53 16.55
CA GLN A 13 -44.78 42.34 16.95
C GLN A 13 -44.43 40.85 17.11
N GLN A 14 -45.32 40.03 17.65
CA GLN A 14 -45.13 38.58 17.72
C GLN A 14 -45.12 37.91 16.36
N SER A 15 -46.00 38.33 15.42
CA SER A 15 -46.03 37.84 14.04
C SER A 15 -44.75 38.22 13.25
N LYS A 16 -44.20 39.42 13.46
CA LYS A 16 -42.92 39.83 12.86
C LYS A 16 -41.72 39.04 13.43
N GLN A 17 -41.72 38.75 14.76
CA GLN A 17 -40.69 37.94 15.38
C GLN A 17 -40.70 36.47 14.91
N SER A 18 -41.91 35.87 14.77
CA SER A 18 -42.02 34.49 14.27
C SER A 18 -41.62 34.35 12.78
N VAL A 19 -41.92 35.36 11.93
CA VAL A 19 -41.45 35.37 10.53
C VAL A 19 -39.92 35.49 10.46
N HIS A 20 -39.34 36.38 11.25
CA HIS A 20 -37.86 36.54 11.28
C HIS A 20 -37.13 35.32 11.83
N GLN A 21 -37.76 34.60 12.76
CA GLN A 21 -37.18 33.36 13.30
C GLN A 21 -37.30 32.22 12.27
N ALA A 22 -38.38 32.10 11.55
CA ALA A 22 -38.54 31.14 10.45
C ALA A 22 -37.60 31.40 9.27
N GLU A 23 -37.33 32.67 8.92
CA GLU A 23 -36.33 33.02 7.91
C GLU A 23 -34.89 32.72 8.37
N LYS A 24 -34.58 32.92 9.66
CA LYS A 24 -33.29 32.55 10.22
C LYS A 24 -33.05 31.03 10.25
N GLU A 25 -34.08 30.28 10.57
CA GLU A 25 -34.06 28.82 10.53
C GLU A 25 -33.92 28.30 9.08
N LYS A 26 -34.67 28.85 8.12
CA LYS A 26 -34.50 28.53 6.69
C LYS A 26 -33.08 28.81 6.21
N LYS A 27 -32.50 29.97 6.53
CA LYS A 27 -31.10 30.33 6.17
C LYS A 27 -30.10 29.42 6.85
N ASN A 28 -30.36 28.97 8.07
CA ASN A 28 -29.50 28.01 8.76
C ASN A 28 -29.60 26.61 8.18
N ILE A 29 -30.79 26.18 7.77
CA ILE A 29 -31.03 24.92 7.07
C ILE A 29 -30.36 24.95 5.68
N GLU A 30 -30.53 26.04 4.90
CA GLU A 30 -29.82 26.20 3.62
C GLU A 30 -28.31 26.28 3.76
N LYS A 31 -27.78 26.94 4.80
CA LYS A 31 -26.36 26.93 5.13
C LYS A 31 -25.86 25.54 5.54
N SER A 32 -26.67 24.77 6.28
CA SER A 32 -26.34 23.39 6.65
C SER A 32 -26.40 22.45 5.45
N HIS A 33 -27.36 22.62 4.53
CA HIS A 33 -27.39 21.89 3.26
C HIS A 33 -26.24 22.27 2.34
N ARG A 34 -25.90 23.55 2.17
CA ARG A 34 -24.71 23.98 1.41
C ARG A 34 -23.40 23.49 2.04
N ARG A 35 -23.30 23.37 3.37
CA ARG A 35 -22.14 22.72 4.03
C ARG A 35 -22.09 21.22 3.78
N LYS A 36 -23.23 20.54 3.61
CA LYS A 36 -23.27 19.10 3.26
C LYS A 36 -22.94 18.85 1.79
N GLU A 37 -23.10 19.81 0.90
CA GLU A 37 -22.77 19.70 -0.53
C GLU A 37 -21.32 20.08 -0.87
N GLN A 38 -20.53 20.66 0.05
CA GLN A 38 -19.11 20.86 -0.19
C GLN A 38 -18.40 19.51 -0.13
N LEU A 39 -18.03 18.98 -1.30
CA LEU A 39 -17.20 17.79 -1.43
C LEU A 39 -15.97 17.91 -0.55
N ALA A 40 -15.70 16.89 0.25
CA ALA A 40 -14.51 16.87 1.07
C ALA A 40 -13.28 16.85 0.16
N TRP A 41 -12.33 17.73 0.40
CA TRP A 41 -11.04 17.72 -0.26
C TRP A 41 -9.91 17.50 0.77
N ASP A 42 -8.80 16.96 0.31
CA ASP A 42 -7.65 16.67 1.15
C ASP A 42 -6.35 16.80 0.36
N LYS A 43 -5.25 17.02 1.05
CA LYS A 43 -3.91 17.02 0.47
C LYS A 43 -3.40 15.59 0.33
N LEU A 44 -2.59 15.37 -0.71
CA LEU A 44 -1.78 14.15 -0.76
C LEU A 44 -0.76 14.19 0.39
N ASP A 45 -0.44 13.00 0.93
CA ASP A 45 0.73 12.87 1.79
C ASP A 45 2.02 13.07 0.97
N ASN A 46 3.13 13.21 1.68
CA ASN A 46 4.42 13.50 1.06
C ASN A 46 4.80 12.47 -0.03
N THR A 47 4.67 11.19 0.27
CA THR A 47 5.02 10.11 -0.65
C THR A 47 4.02 10.01 -1.81
N ALA A 48 2.74 10.25 -1.56
CA ALA A 48 1.68 10.22 -2.57
C ALA A 48 1.91 11.22 -3.71
N ASN A 49 2.60 12.33 -3.46
CA ASN A 49 2.91 13.34 -4.50
C ASN A 49 3.81 12.81 -5.62
N LEU A 50 4.59 11.76 -5.37
CA LEU A 50 5.46 11.13 -6.36
C LEU A 50 4.68 10.29 -7.38
N PHE A 51 3.75 9.48 -6.92
CA PHE A 51 3.10 8.44 -7.73
C PHE A 51 2.36 8.95 -8.98
N PRO A 52 1.60 10.06 -8.94
CA PRO A 52 0.92 10.58 -10.14
C PRO A 52 1.89 11.02 -11.23
N VAL A 53 3.11 11.38 -10.85
CA VAL A 53 4.14 11.89 -11.77
C VAL A 53 4.87 10.77 -12.48
N ILE A 54 5.12 9.66 -11.78
CA ILE A 54 5.94 8.54 -12.29
C ILE A 54 5.12 7.38 -12.86
N ALA A 55 3.82 7.31 -12.55
CA ALA A 55 2.96 6.24 -13.04
C ALA A 55 2.78 6.29 -14.57
N THR A 56 2.94 5.13 -15.20
CA THR A 56 2.68 4.87 -16.62
C THR A 56 1.95 3.53 -16.74
N GLU A 57 1.55 3.16 -17.94
CA GLU A 57 0.94 1.82 -18.19
C GLU A 57 1.90 0.67 -17.87
N GLN A 58 3.22 0.86 -18.04
CA GLN A 58 4.23 -0.16 -17.72
C GLN A 58 4.71 -0.07 -16.25
N MET A 59 4.64 1.11 -15.64
CA MET A 59 5.04 1.35 -14.25
C MET A 59 3.84 1.88 -13.48
N THR A 60 2.89 1.01 -13.21
CA THR A 60 1.55 1.39 -12.75
C THR A 60 1.53 1.96 -11.33
N ASN A 61 2.51 1.59 -10.50
CA ASN A 61 2.51 1.83 -9.05
C ASN A 61 1.22 1.32 -8.38
N VAL A 62 0.67 0.24 -8.91
CA VAL A 62 -0.46 -0.48 -8.33
C VAL A 62 0.09 -1.68 -7.57
N TYR A 63 -0.27 -1.80 -6.31
CA TYR A 63 -0.02 -3.02 -5.56
C TYR A 63 -1.31 -3.82 -5.40
N ARG A 64 -1.17 -5.13 -5.21
CA ARG A 64 -2.30 -6.02 -4.96
C ARG A 64 -2.13 -6.69 -3.59
N ILE A 65 -3.21 -6.75 -2.84
CA ILE A 65 -3.36 -7.65 -1.69
C ILE A 65 -4.52 -8.57 -2.00
N SER A 66 -4.31 -9.87 -1.85
CA SER A 66 -5.33 -10.89 -2.13
C SER A 66 -5.57 -11.74 -0.90
N VAL A 67 -6.76 -12.31 -0.82
CA VAL A 67 -7.15 -13.28 0.19
C VAL A 67 -7.87 -14.45 -0.46
N SER A 68 -7.44 -15.69 -0.16
CA SER A 68 -8.13 -16.91 -0.55
C SER A 68 -9.09 -17.33 0.54
N LEU A 69 -10.32 -17.61 0.15
CA LEU A 69 -11.36 -18.16 1.02
C LEU A 69 -11.49 -19.68 0.76
N THR A 70 -12.15 -20.38 1.67
CA THR A 70 -12.40 -21.82 1.56
C THR A 70 -13.45 -22.19 0.51
N GLU A 71 -14.20 -21.22 0.00
CA GLU A 71 -15.28 -21.42 -0.96
C GLU A 71 -15.24 -20.37 -2.08
N GLU A 72 -15.86 -20.70 -3.21
CA GLU A 72 -15.96 -19.79 -4.36
C GLU A 72 -16.66 -18.47 -4.01
N ILE A 73 -16.20 -17.41 -4.67
CA ILE A 73 -16.67 -16.06 -4.45
C ILE A 73 -17.98 -15.82 -5.19
N ASP A 74 -18.99 -15.42 -4.44
CA ASP A 74 -20.22 -14.86 -5.01
C ASP A 74 -20.01 -13.40 -5.36
N ARG A 75 -20.02 -13.10 -6.66
CA ARG A 75 -19.84 -11.75 -7.19
C ARG A 75 -20.86 -10.75 -6.66
N VAL A 76 -22.14 -11.17 -6.52
CA VAL A 76 -23.23 -10.27 -6.11
C VAL A 76 -23.03 -9.85 -4.66
N LEU A 77 -22.73 -10.83 -3.78
CA LEU A 77 -22.43 -10.55 -2.37
C LEU A 77 -21.15 -9.72 -2.21
N LEU A 78 -20.14 -9.94 -3.07
CA LEU A 78 -18.92 -9.17 -2.99
C LEU A 78 -19.13 -7.71 -3.41
N GLN A 79 -19.96 -7.46 -4.46
CA GLN A 79 -20.34 -6.11 -4.85
C GLN A 79 -21.12 -5.42 -3.74
N GLU A 80 -22.14 -6.08 -3.18
CA GLU A 80 -22.92 -5.54 -2.09
C GLU A 80 -22.07 -5.23 -0.85
N SER A 81 -21.08 -6.08 -0.58
CA SER A 81 -20.12 -5.85 0.51
C SER A 81 -19.30 -4.59 0.28
N LEU A 82 -18.81 -4.41 -0.94
CA LEU A 82 -18.06 -3.21 -1.32
C LEU A 82 -18.92 -1.94 -1.19
N ASP A 83 -20.16 -1.98 -1.67
CA ASP A 83 -21.09 -0.85 -1.58
C ASP A 83 -21.38 -0.45 -0.13
N ARG A 84 -21.48 -1.43 0.77
CA ARG A 84 -21.74 -1.21 2.20
C ARG A 84 -20.52 -0.68 2.98
N ILE A 85 -19.30 -1.11 2.64
CA ILE A 85 -18.11 -0.68 3.39
C ILE A 85 -17.50 0.61 2.86
N LEU A 86 -17.55 0.87 1.56
CA LEU A 86 -16.89 2.01 0.93
C LEU A 86 -17.28 3.36 1.57
N PRO A 87 -18.53 3.63 1.97
CA PRO A 87 -18.89 4.84 2.69
C PRO A 87 -18.15 5.06 4.02
N LYS A 88 -17.65 3.99 4.63
CA LYS A 88 -16.91 4.05 5.91
C LYS A 88 -15.42 4.39 5.72
N PHE A 89 -14.88 4.28 4.50
CA PHE A 89 -13.47 4.50 4.18
C PHE A 89 -13.29 5.76 3.34
N LEU A 90 -13.19 6.90 3.99
CA LEU A 90 -13.08 8.17 3.25
C LEU A 90 -11.86 8.22 2.34
N THR A 91 -10.71 7.67 2.75
CA THR A 91 -9.51 7.57 1.91
C THR A 91 -9.79 6.87 0.59
N PHE A 92 -10.54 5.76 0.62
CA PHE A 92 -10.92 5.01 -0.60
C PHE A 92 -11.98 5.72 -1.44
N ARG A 93 -12.73 6.65 -0.87
CA ARG A 93 -13.71 7.47 -1.59
C ARG A 93 -13.09 8.69 -2.28
N MET A 94 -11.79 8.88 -2.20
CA MET A 94 -11.13 10.02 -2.85
C MET A 94 -10.82 9.73 -4.31
N ARG A 95 -10.91 10.77 -5.13
CA ARG A 95 -10.39 10.81 -6.50
C ARG A 95 -9.27 11.83 -6.60
N LEU A 96 -8.28 11.54 -7.45
CA LEU A 96 -7.13 12.41 -7.68
C LEU A 96 -7.51 13.54 -8.64
N ARG A 97 -7.16 14.76 -8.26
CA ARG A 97 -7.28 15.96 -9.07
C ARG A 97 -5.94 16.62 -9.29
N MET A 98 -5.80 17.29 -10.41
CA MET A 98 -4.62 18.09 -10.75
C MET A 98 -4.97 19.57 -10.65
N GLY A 99 -4.32 20.26 -9.73
CA GLY A 99 -4.37 21.72 -9.60
C GLY A 99 -3.23 22.40 -10.35
N VAL A 100 -3.13 23.72 -10.23
CA VAL A 100 -2.08 24.52 -10.86
C VAL A 100 -0.70 24.23 -10.23
N PHE A 101 -0.65 24.08 -8.91
CA PHE A 101 0.60 23.95 -8.14
C PHE A 101 0.81 22.58 -7.48
N TRP A 102 -0.26 21.78 -7.29
CA TRP A 102 -0.20 20.46 -6.64
C TRP A 102 -1.36 19.57 -7.07
N TYR A 103 -1.18 18.26 -6.85
CA TYR A 103 -2.27 17.31 -6.86
C TYR A 103 -3.03 17.38 -5.54
N TYR A 104 -4.33 17.08 -5.57
CA TYR A 104 -5.18 17.01 -4.38
C TYR A 104 -6.24 15.93 -4.51
N PHE A 105 -6.74 15.50 -3.39
CA PHE A 105 -7.86 14.59 -3.31
C PHE A 105 -9.17 15.36 -3.22
N GLU A 106 -10.16 14.87 -3.93
CA GLU A 106 -11.54 15.33 -3.88
C GLU A 106 -12.44 14.13 -3.67
N GLU A 107 -13.46 14.27 -2.82
CA GLU A 107 -14.41 13.20 -2.57
C GLU A 107 -15.12 12.77 -3.86
N ASN A 108 -15.16 11.44 -4.09
CA ASN A 108 -15.83 10.85 -5.23
C ASN A 108 -17.25 10.44 -4.85
N THR A 109 -18.24 11.05 -5.48
CA THR A 109 -19.65 10.78 -5.23
C THR A 109 -20.26 9.74 -6.19
N LYS A 110 -19.43 9.18 -7.10
CA LYS A 110 -19.90 8.14 -8.02
C LYS A 110 -20.11 6.80 -7.28
N PRO A 111 -20.94 5.89 -7.83
CA PRO A 111 -21.08 4.54 -7.32
C PRO A 111 -19.72 3.84 -7.17
N ALA A 112 -19.64 2.86 -6.27
CA ALA A 112 -18.44 2.04 -6.09
C ALA A 112 -17.98 1.41 -7.43
N PRO A 113 -16.69 1.05 -7.55
CA PRO A 113 -16.21 0.30 -8.70
C PRO A 113 -16.98 -1.01 -8.85
N ILE A 114 -17.21 -1.42 -10.10
CA ILE A 114 -17.88 -2.70 -10.37
C ILE A 114 -16.89 -3.83 -10.11
N VAL A 115 -17.27 -4.75 -9.23
CA VAL A 115 -16.55 -6.00 -8.98
C VAL A 115 -16.64 -6.89 -10.23
N ARG A 116 -15.50 -7.36 -10.69
CA ARG A 116 -15.37 -8.21 -11.88
C ARG A 116 -14.52 -9.43 -11.59
N GLU A 117 -14.69 -10.46 -12.38
CA GLU A 117 -13.71 -11.53 -12.44
C GLU A 117 -12.36 -10.99 -12.90
N GLU A 118 -11.26 -11.62 -12.49
CA GLU A 118 -9.92 -11.19 -12.85
C GLU A 118 -9.72 -11.26 -14.37
N TYR A 119 -9.34 -10.14 -14.96
CA TYR A 119 -9.26 -9.96 -16.42
C TYR A 119 -7.95 -9.36 -16.89
N SER A 120 -7.03 -9.10 -15.98
CA SER A 120 -5.72 -8.50 -16.28
C SER A 120 -4.67 -9.02 -15.31
N SER A 121 -3.44 -8.97 -15.73
CA SER A 121 -2.29 -9.31 -14.88
C SER A 121 -2.29 -8.52 -13.57
N PRO A 122 -1.79 -9.11 -12.48
CA PRO A 122 -1.70 -8.42 -11.20
C PRO A 122 -0.95 -7.10 -11.29
N GLY A 123 -1.49 -6.05 -10.67
CA GLY A 123 -0.88 -4.73 -10.67
C GLY A 123 -0.99 -3.94 -11.98
N ALA A 124 -1.81 -4.39 -12.94
CA ALA A 124 -2.04 -3.66 -14.18
C ALA A 124 -2.66 -2.27 -13.94
N TYR A 125 -2.46 -1.36 -14.88
CA TYR A 125 -2.93 0.02 -14.79
C TYR A 125 -4.44 0.11 -14.50
N ILE A 126 -4.81 1.01 -13.60
CA ILE A 126 -6.21 1.29 -13.27
C ILE A 126 -6.67 2.49 -14.11
N ASP A 127 -7.41 2.25 -15.18
CA ASP A 127 -8.03 3.31 -15.96
C ASP A 127 -9.17 3.95 -15.14
N LYS A 128 -8.88 5.13 -14.62
CA LYS A 128 -9.83 5.88 -13.79
C LYS A 128 -11.10 6.26 -14.56
N SER A 129 -11.04 6.44 -15.88
CA SER A 129 -12.20 6.78 -16.70
C SER A 129 -13.23 5.66 -16.75
N ARG A 130 -12.76 4.41 -16.75
CA ARG A 130 -13.58 3.18 -16.79
C ARG A 130 -13.90 2.62 -15.39
N ASN A 131 -13.37 3.24 -14.34
CA ASN A 131 -13.49 2.77 -12.95
C ASN A 131 -14.16 3.82 -12.05
N ASN A 132 -15.14 4.57 -12.54
CA ASN A 132 -15.84 5.62 -11.81
C ASN A 132 -14.90 6.64 -11.12
N HIS A 133 -13.70 6.85 -11.64
CA HIS A 133 -12.60 7.67 -11.09
C HIS A 133 -12.03 7.17 -9.75
N TYR A 134 -12.34 5.96 -9.33
CA TYR A 134 -11.66 5.34 -8.18
C TYR A 134 -10.24 4.92 -8.53
N MET A 135 -9.36 4.96 -7.54
CA MET A 135 -7.94 4.62 -7.65
C MET A 135 -7.63 3.24 -7.09
N PHE A 136 -8.65 2.42 -6.93
CA PHE A 136 -8.57 1.02 -6.56
C PHE A 136 -9.60 0.22 -7.36
N ARG A 137 -9.41 -1.09 -7.44
CA ARG A 137 -10.41 -2.02 -7.97
C ARG A 137 -10.47 -3.27 -7.12
N VAL A 138 -11.60 -3.93 -7.11
CA VAL A 138 -11.83 -5.25 -6.51
C VAL A 138 -12.14 -6.22 -7.64
N THR A 139 -11.37 -7.31 -7.70
CA THR A 139 -11.61 -8.42 -8.61
C THR A 139 -11.67 -9.73 -7.81
N TYR A 140 -12.17 -10.78 -8.43
CA TYR A 140 -12.15 -12.11 -7.83
C TYR A 140 -11.72 -13.15 -8.88
N TYR A 141 -11.17 -14.26 -8.41
CA TYR A 141 -10.89 -15.43 -9.22
C TYR A 141 -11.11 -16.69 -8.37
N LYS A 142 -12.08 -17.53 -8.75
CA LYS A 142 -12.50 -18.70 -7.96
C LYS A 142 -12.74 -18.31 -6.49
N CYS A 143 -11.92 -18.83 -5.57
CA CYS A 143 -12.00 -18.57 -4.13
C CYS A 143 -11.25 -17.31 -3.67
N ARG A 144 -10.61 -16.54 -4.57
CA ARG A 144 -9.72 -15.44 -4.23
C ARG A 144 -10.36 -14.08 -4.49
N ILE A 145 -10.33 -13.20 -3.50
CA ILE A 145 -10.66 -11.78 -3.62
C ILE A 145 -9.35 -11.00 -3.78
N ASN A 146 -9.26 -10.13 -4.77
CA ASN A 146 -8.12 -9.27 -5.03
C ASN A 146 -8.51 -7.80 -4.82
N LEU A 147 -7.74 -7.09 -4.01
CA LEU A 147 -7.78 -5.64 -3.89
C LEU A 147 -6.53 -5.08 -4.55
N GLU A 148 -6.71 -4.29 -5.59
CA GLU A 148 -5.63 -3.56 -6.25
C GLU A 148 -5.78 -2.07 -6.01
N VAL A 149 -4.69 -1.43 -5.60
CA VAL A 149 -4.69 -0.03 -5.18
C VAL A 149 -3.56 0.73 -5.86
N PHE A 150 -3.90 1.83 -6.49
CA PHE A 150 -2.89 2.80 -6.93
C PHE A 150 -2.28 3.45 -5.69
N HIS A 151 -0.97 3.34 -5.54
CA HIS A 151 -0.23 3.65 -4.30
C HIS A 151 -0.34 5.11 -3.85
N VAL A 152 -0.88 6.00 -4.71
CA VAL A 152 -1.22 7.38 -4.32
C VAL A 152 -2.24 7.42 -3.18
N LEU A 153 -3.12 6.42 -3.11
CA LEU A 153 -4.26 6.40 -2.20
C LEU A 153 -3.85 6.02 -0.77
N THR A 154 -3.10 4.94 -0.65
CA THR A 154 -2.70 4.36 0.65
C THR A 154 -1.55 3.37 0.46
N ASP A 155 -0.89 3.00 1.55
CA ASP A 155 0.10 1.92 1.58
C ASP A 155 -0.52 0.55 1.92
N GLY A 156 0.33 -0.47 2.05
CA GLY A 156 -0.10 -1.84 2.37
C GLY A 156 -0.89 -1.95 3.68
N ALA A 157 -0.59 -1.13 4.70
CA ALA A 157 -1.30 -1.15 5.98
C ALA A 157 -2.74 -0.63 5.85
N GLY A 158 -2.94 0.45 5.08
CA GLY A 158 -4.30 0.91 4.78
C GLY A 158 -5.05 -0.03 3.84
N GLY A 159 -4.36 -0.62 2.85
CA GLY A 159 -4.93 -1.60 1.94
C GLY A 159 -5.43 -2.86 2.66
N ILE A 160 -4.62 -3.43 3.57
CA ILE A 160 -5.04 -4.63 4.34
C ILE A 160 -6.19 -4.33 5.29
N THR A 161 -6.24 -3.12 5.86
CA THR A 161 -7.35 -2.71 6.72
C THR A 161 -8.66 -2.68 5.93
N PHE A 162 -8.65 -2.11 4.72
CA PHE A 162 -9.81 -2.10 3.83
C PHE A 162 -10.22 -3.51 3.40
N LEU A 163 -9.26 -4.36 2.98
CA LEU A 163 -9.53 -5.71 2.54
C LEU A 163 -10.13 -6.57 3.67
N LYS A 164 -9.63 -6.46 4.89
CA LYS A 164 -10.20 -7.17 6.05
C LYS A 164 -11.68 -6.83 6.28
N GLU A 165 -12.03 -5.55 6.27
CA GLU A 165 -13.42 -5.13 6.44
C GLU A 165 -14.31 -5.56 5.26
N LEU A 166 -13.78 -5.59 4.03
CA LEU A 166 -14.47 -6.14 2.87
C LEU A 166 -14.78 -7.62 3.06
N VAL A 167 -13.80 -8.41 3.49
CA VAL A 167 -13.96 -9.84 3.77
C VAL A 167 -14.95 -10.07 4.91
N TYR A 168 -14.86 -9.30 6.01
CA TYR A 168 -15.83 -9.43 7.11
C TYR A 168 -17.25 -9.15 6.64
N GLN A 169 -17.44 -8.10 5.83
CA GLN A 169 -18.77 -7.78 5.32
C GLN A 169 -19.27 -8.85 4.35
N TYR A 170 -18.41 -9.37 3.47
CA TYR A 170 -18.74 -10.46 2.56
C TYR A 170 -19.17 -11.73 3.30
N LEU A 171 -18.40 -12.15 4.29
CA LEU A 171 -18.71 -13.34 5.08
C LEU A 171 -19.98 -13.17 5.93
N ARG A 172 -20.28 -11.96 6.42
CA ARG A 172 -21.53 -11.67 7.11
C ARG A 172 -22.74 -11.80 6.18
N LEU A 173 -22.62 -11.37 4.92
CA LEU A 173 -23.69 -11.54 3.94
C LEU A 173 -23.87 -13.00 3.53
N LYS A 174 -22.76 -13.71 3.34
CA LYS A 174 -22.75 -15.12 2.95
C LYS A 174 -23.25 -16.03 4.10
N TYR A 175 -22.91 -15.69 5.34
CA TYR A 175 -23.24 -16.45 6.55
C TYR A 175 -23.96 -15.57 7.59
N PRO A 176 -25.29 -15.40 7.50
CA PRO A 176 -26.04 -14.48 8.36
C PRO A 176 -25.87 -14.73 9.88
N LYS A 177 -25.60 -15.98 10.28
CA LYS A 177 -25.32 -16.33 11.68
C LYS A 177 -24.09 -15.59 12.26
N LEU A 178 -23.14 -15.18 11.43
CA LEU A 178 -22.02 -14.33 11.85
C LEU A 178 -22.44 -12.93 12.29
N LEU A 179 -23.55 -12.42 11.73
CA LEU A 179 -24.12 -11.13 12.13
C LEU A 179 -24.62 -11.14 13.58
N GLU A 180 -25.16 -12.26 14.04
CA GLU A 180 -25.71 -12.37 15.41
C GLU A 180 -24.58 -12.38 16.45
N VAL A 181 -23.46 -13.02 16.13
CA VAL A 181 -22.27 -13.10 17.00
C VAL A 181 -21.51 -11.77 17.06
N GLU A 182 -21.56 -10.97 16.01
CA GLU A 182 -20.75 -9.76 15.84
C GLU A 182 -21.55 -8.45 15.97
N LYS A 183 -22.83 -8.52 16.36
CA LYS A 183 -23.70 -7.31 16.45
C LYS A 183 -23.06 -6.18 17.24
N ASP A 184 -22.41 -6.48 18.34
CA ASP A 184 -21.79 -5.51 19.22
C ASP A 184 -20.38 -5.06 18.78
N LYS A 185 -19.81 -5.77 17.78
CA LYS A 185 -18.43 -5.52 17.28
C LYS A 185 -18.38 -4.90 15.89
N ILE A 186 -19.55 -4.66 15.27
CA ILE A 186 -19.59 -3.96 13.98
C ILE A 186 -19.19 -2.52 14.25
N SER A 187 -17.99 -2.18 13.83
CA SER A 187 -17.52 -0.80 13.89
C SER A 187 -18.50 0.11 13.14
N SER A 188 -19.27 0.88 13.87
CA SER A 188 -20.07 1.98 13.34
C SER A 188 -19.20 3.18 12.97
N GLY A 189 -17.92 3.12 13.31
CA GLY A 189 -16.94 4.17 13.09
C GLY A 189 -16.65 4.35 11.59
N ILE A 190 -16.54 5.60 11.19
CA ILE A 190 -15.97 5.99 9.90
C ILE A 190 -14.44 5.95 10.11
N PHE A 191 -13.71 5.22 9.26
CA PHE A 191 -12.25 5.26 9.25
C PHE A 191 -11.81 6.62 8.68
N LEU A 192 -11.76 7.62 9.56
CA LEU A 192 -11.59 9.05 9.22
C LEU A 192 -10.16 9.52 9.38
N ASP A 193 -9.20 8.65 9.67
CA ASP A 193 -7.85 9.12 9.91
C ASP A 193 -7.23 9.70 8.63
N LYS A 194 -7.47 11.01 8.47
CA LYS A 194 -6.91 11.88 7.41
C LYS A 194 -5.57 12.47 7.81
N GLU A 195 -5.06 12.11 8.99
CA GLU A 195 -3.84 12.71 9.50
C GLU A 195 -2.69 12.48 8.54
N ASP A 196 -2.03 13.57 8.15
CA ASP A 196 -0.72 13.50 7.51
C ASP A 196 0.33 13.31 8.61
N SER A 197 0.62 12.04 8.92
CA SER A 197 1.54 11.67 9.98
C SER A 197 2.99 12.08 9.68
N TYR A 198 3.36 12.31 8.40
CA TYR A 198 4.65 12.89 8.07
C TYR A 198 4.76 14.33 8.58
N VAL A 199 3.76 15.15 8.32
CA VAL A 199 3.75 16.56 8.75
C VAL A 199 3.63 16.69 10.26
N LYS A 200 2.79 15.85 10.90
CA LYS A 200 2.58 15.85 12.36
C LYS A 200 3.87 15.53 13.13
N ASN A 201 4.61 14.53 12.67
CA ASN A 201 5.80 14.03 13.36
C ASN A 201 7.11 14.66 12.87
N PHE A 202 7.02 15.65 11.97
CA PHE A 202 8.18 16.35 11.45
C PHE A 202 8.96 17.07 12.55
N LYS A 203 10.24 16.73 12.69
CA LYS A 203 11.21 17.46 13.52
C LYS A 203 12.25 18.09 12.61
N LYS A 204 12.48 19.40 12.78
CA LYS A 204 13.53 20.12 12.05
C LYS A 204 14.89 19.55 12.45
N GLY A 205 15.52 18.78 11.55
CA GLY A 205 16.81 18.14 11.77
C GLY A 205 17.77 18.40 10.61
N HIS A 206 19.02 18.04 10.77
CA HIS A 206 20.01 18.13 9.69
C HIS A 206 19.72 17.04 8.65
N SER A 207 19.16 17.43 7.51
CA SER A 207 18.94 16.52 6.39
C SER A 207 20.27 16.26 5.68
N LYS A 208 20.87 15.09 5.88
CA LYS A 208 21.97 14.64 5.01
C LYS A 208 21.39 14.29 3.64
N VAL A 209 21.94 14.86 2.58
CA VAL A 209 21.61 14.49 1.20
C VAL A 209 21.96 13.02 1.00
N TYR A 210 20.97 12.19 0.73
CA TYR A 210 21.20 10.77 0.45
C TYR A 210 21.78 10.65 -0.96
N LYS A 211 23.08 10.37 -1.09
CA LYS A 211 23.68 10.00 -2.37
C LYS A 211 23.41 8.52 -2.61
N SER A 212 22.50 8.22 -3.51
CA SER A 212 22.24 6.86 -3.94
C SER A 212 23.27 6.43 -5.00
N GLU A 213 23.97 5.35 -4.74
CA GLU A 213 24.86 4.70 -5.68
C GLU A 213 24.04 3.90 -6.72
N LYS A 214 24.52 3.79 -7.95
CA LYS A 214 23.89 2.94 -8.96
C LYS A 214 24.00 1.48 -8.55
N ALA A 215 22.89 0.76 -8.51
CA ALA A 215 22.81 -0.66 -8.19
C ALA A 215 22.73 -1.55 -9.46
N LEU A 216 22.93 -2.84 -9.26
CA LEU A 216 22.73 -3.87 -10.26
C LEU A 216 21.27 -3.83 -10.78
N CYS A 217 21.10 -3.88 -12.09
CA CYS A 217 19.79 -4.05 -12.71
C CYS A 217 19.68 -5.50 -13.23
N LEU A 218 18.68 -6.22 -12.77
CA LEU A 218 18.37 -7.56 -13.29
C LEU A 218 17.80 -7.40 -14.70
N THR A 219 18.49 -7.94 -15.69
CA THR A 219 18.09 -7.93 -17.10
C THR A 219 18.04 -9.36 -17.62
N GLY A 220 17.31 -9.58 -18.68
CA GLY A 220 17.16 -10.90 -19.31
C GLY A 220 16.01 -10.86 -20.31
N GLU A 221 15.63 -12.03 -20.81
CA GLU A 221 14.45 -12.19 -21.62
C GLU A 221 13.20 -11.88 -20.80
N HIS A 222 12.29 -11.09 -21.37
CA HIS A 222 11.08 -10.64 -20.72
C HIS A 222 9.89 -11.51 -21.09
N LEU A 223 8.98 -11.69 -20.16
CA LEU A 223 7.65 -12.19 -20.46
C LEU A 223 6.94 -11.27 -21.47
N PRO A 224 5.92 -11.78 -22.17
CA PRO A 224 5.10 -10.98 -23.07
C PRO A 224 4.63 -9.68 -22.42
N LYS A 225 4.45 -8.66 -23.24
CA LYS A 225 3.99 -7.35 -22.75
C LYS A 225 2.64 -7.51 -22.01
N GLU A 226 2.55 -6.85 -20.87
CA GLU A 226 1.39 -6.90 -19.97
C GLU A 226 1.28 -8.17 -19.12
N GLU A 227 2.18 -9.14 -19.29
CA GLU A 227 2.26 -10.29 -18.40
C GLU A 227 3.21 -10.05 -17.24
N MET A 228 2.92 -10.70 -16.14
CA MET A 228 3.75 -10.72 -14.94
C MET A 228 3.71 -12.10 -14.30
N GLY A 229 4.87 -12.71 -14.17
CA GLY A 229 5.02 -13.98 -13.49
C GLY A 229 4.90 -13.78 -11.96
N ILE A 230 4.04 -14.57 -11.37
CA ILE A 230 3.81 -14.61 -9.91
C ILE A 230 4.19 -16.00 -9.42
N VAL A 231 5.06 -16.03 -8.40
CA VAL A 231 5.43 -17.27 -7.71
C VAL A 231 5.24 -17.07 -6.21
N HIS A 232 4.37 -17.85 -5.61
CA HIS A 232 4.12 -17.88 -4.17
C HIS A 232 4.93 -19.01 -3.53
N GLY A 233 5.63 -18.72 -2.44
CA GLY A 233 6.20 -19.73 -1.56
C GLY A 233 5.54 -19.67 -0.19
N TYR A 234 5.14 -20.82 0.32
CA TYR A 234 4.48 -20.94 1.63
C TYR A 234 5.42 -21.63 2.61
N PHE A 235 5.56 -21.05 3.78
CA PHE A 235 6.49 -21.52 4.81
C PHE A 235 5.83 -21.52 6.19
N PRO A 236 5.97 -22.59 6.99
CA PRO A 236 5.62 -22.54 8.41
C PRO A 236 6.45 -21.49 9.14
N VAL A 237 5.81 -20.51 9.78
CA VAL A 237 6.48 -19.38 10.48
C VAL A 237 7.46 -19.89 11.53
N GLU A 238 7.11 -20.93 12.31
CA GLU A 238 8.00 -21.45 13.35
C GLU A 238 9.27 -22.09 12.77
N GLN A 239 9.18 -22.75 11.61
CA GLN A 239 10.36 -23.30 10.94
C GLN A 239 11.26 -22.18 10.39
N LEU A 240 10.69 -21.15 9.77
CA LEU A 240 11.44 -19.97 9.34
C LEU A 240 12.12 -19.24 10.51
N LYS A 241 11.44 -19.16 11.66
CA LYS A 241 11.99 -18.59 12.87
C LYS A 241 13.15 -19.42 13.42
N ALA A 242 13.05 -20.75 13.36
CA ALA A 242 14.17 -21.63 13.72
C ALA A 242 15.35 -21.48 12.75
N ALA A 243 15.11 -21.45 11.45
CA ALA A 243 16.12 -21.23 10.42
C ALA A 243 16.82 -19.86 10.58
N SER A 244 16.08 -18.79 10.73
CA SER A 244 16.66 -17.43 10.90
C SER A 244 17.49 -17.31 12.18
N LYS A 245 17.10 -17.99 13.27
CA LYS A 245 17.84 -18.01 14.53
C LYS A 245 19.22 -18.68 14.41
N LYS A 246 19.41 -19.65 13.52
CA LYS A 246 20.73 -20.26 13.26
C LYS A 246 21.76 -19.21 12.86
N TYR A 247 21.33 -18.16 12.17
CA TYR A 247 22.16 -17.05 11.70
C TYR A 247 22.09 -15.79 12.61
N GLY A 248 21.35 -15.84 13.73
CA GLY A 248 21.19 -14.69 14.64
C GLY A 248 20.41 -13.51 14.05
N VAL A 249 19.54 -13.74 13.06
CA VAL A 249 18.80 -12.70 12.34
C VAL A 249 17.28 -12.85 12.51
N THR A 250 16.53 -11.81 12.18
CA THR A 250 15.06 -11.88 12.12
C THR A 250 14.59 -12.58 10.84
N ILE A 251 13.37 -13.09 10.81
CA ILE A 251 12.76 -13.69 9.59
C ILE A 251 12.86 -12.73 8.40
N ASN A 252 12.57 -11.44 8.60
CA ASN A 252 12.64 -10.47 7.51
C ASN A 252 14.07 -10.27 6.98
N GLN A 253 15.05 -10.16 7.86
CA GLN A 253 16.48 -10.08 7.49
C GLN A 253 16.95 -11.34 6.77
N TYR A 254 16.52 -12.52 7.25
CA TYR A 254 16.81 -13.80 6.64
C TYR A 254 16.26 -13.85 5.19
N LEU A 255 14.98 -13.57 4.99
CA LEU A 255 14.36 -13.61 3.67
C LEU A 255 14.97 -12.60 2.69
N VAL A 256 15.27 -11.37 3.16
CA VAL A 256 15.97 -10.36 2.35
C VAL A 256 17.38 -10.81 2.00
N GLY A 257 18.13 -11.37 2.96
CA GLY A 257 19.47 -11.87 2.73
C GLY A 257 19.52 -13.08 1.80
N VAL A 258 18.60 -14.03 1.95
CA VAL A 258 18.46 -15.18 1.02
C VAL A 258 18.12 -14.70 -0.40
N PHE A 259 17.27 -13.65 -0.55
CA PHE A 259 17.00 -13.08 -1.85
C PHE A 259 18.22 -12.43 -2.48
N VAL A 260 18.97 -11.61 -1.73
CA VAL A 260 20.23 -11.01 -2.18
C VAL A 260 21.24 -12.09 -2.55
N TYR A 261 21.38 -13.13 -1.72
CA TYR A 261 22.23 -14.29 -2.00
C TYR A 261 21.83 -15.02 -3.28
N SER A 262 20.53 -15.20 -3.51
CA SER A 262 20.01 -15.84 -4.72
C SER A 262 20.34 -15.04 -5.99
N ILE A 263 20.24 -13.70 -5.93
CA ILE A 263 20.68 -12.82 -7.02
C ILE A 263 22.18 -12.95 -7.24
N TYR A 264 22.98 -12.95 -6.18
CA TYR A 264 24.44 -13.12 -6.26
C TYR A 264 24.82 -14.45 -6.91
N LYS A 265 24.19 -15.54 -6.48
CA LYS A 265 24.49 -16.89 -7.01
C LYS A 265 24.05 -17.09 -8.45
N GLU A 266 22.83 -16.70 -8.79
CA GLU A 266 22.25 -17.03 -10.08
C GLU A 266 22.48 -15.96 -11.16
N TYR A 267 22.43 -14.68 -10.81
CA TYR A 267 22.63 -13.61 -11.79
C TYR A 267 24.12 -13.24 -11.93
N LEU A 268 24.86 -13.06 -10.85
CA LEU A 268 26.29 -12.77 -10.89
C LEU A 268 27.16 -14.03 -10.96
N LYS A 269 26.56 -15.24 -10.92
CA LYS A 269 27.30 -16.52 -10.94
C LYS A 269 28.42 -16.59 -9.92
N SER A 270 28.18 -16.04 -8.72
CA SER A 270 29.15 -15.95 -7.62
C SER A 270 30.41 -15.10 -7.91
N GLN A 271 30.35 -14.23 -8.92
CA GLN A 271 31.48 -13.39 -9.31
C GLN A 271 31.41 -12.00 -8.66
N PRO A 272 32.54 -11.32 -8.50
CA PRO A 272 32.61 -9.94 -8.06
C PRO A 272 31.85 -8.98 -9.02
N SER A 273 31.37 -7.87 -8.49
CA SER A 273 30.69 -6.83 -9.29
C SER A 273 31.07 -5.43 -8.81
N LYS A 274 31.31 -4.54 -9.76
CA LYS A 274 31.57 -3.12 -9.49
C LYS A 274 30.32 -2.37 -8.99
N VAL A 275 29.13 -2.91 -9.26
CA VAL A 275 27.86 -2.32 -8.81
C VAL A 275 27.24 -3.22 -7.74
N PRO A 276 26.71 -2.66 -6.66
CA PRO A 276 26.13 -3.45 -5.58
C PRO A 276 24.77 -4.04 -5.97
N ILE A 277 24.40 -5.13 -5.28
CA ILE A 277 23.02 -5.58 -5.19
C ILE A 277 22.36 -4.76 -4.08
N SER A 278 21.33 -3.99 -4.40
CA SER A 278 20.59 -3.15 -3.46
C SER A 278 19.14 -3.60 -3.36
N CYS A 279 18.77 -4.14 -2.22
CA CYS A 279 17.39 -4.55 -1.94
C CYS A 279 16.69 -3.50 -1.08
N CYS A 280 15.71 -2.80 -1.65
CA CYS A 280 14.92 -1.82 -0.92
C CYS A 280 13.87 -2.51 -0.05
N VAL A 281 13.77 -2.06 1.21
CA VAL A 281 12.81 -2.56 2.21
C VAL A 281 12.02 -1.37 2.77
N PRO A 282 10.76 -1.22 2.41
CA PRO A 282 9.88 -0.24 3.03
C PRO A 282 9.64 -0.58 4.50
N VAL A 283 9.85 0.38 5.39
CA VAL A 283 9.64 0.25 6.85
C VAL A 283 8.38 1.00 7.24
N ASN A 284 7.39 0.29 7.79
CA ASN A 284 6.20 0.93 8.34
C ASN A 284 6.57 1.82 9.54
N LEU A 285 6.23 3.10 9.45
CA LEU A 285 6.56 4.08 10.49
C LEU A 285 5.54 4.15 11.63
N ARG A 286 4.34 3.58 11.46
CA ARG A 286 3.27 3.68 12.46
C ARG A 286 3.68 3.22 13.87
N PRO A 287 4.39 2.10 14.04
CA PRO A 287 4.84 1.67 15.37
C PRO A 287 5.83 2.62 16.05
N TYR A 288 6.58 3.41 15.27
CA TYR A 288 7.59 4.33 15.79
C TYR A 288 7.00 5.69 16.21
N TYR A 289 5.80 6.04 15.72
CA TYR A 289 5.19 7.35 15.90
C TYR A 289 3.76 7.30 16.45
N ASP A 290 3.31 6.13 16.90
CA ASP A 290 1.94 5.91 17.40
C ASP A 290 0.87 6.51 16.47
N SER A 291 0.96 6.18 15.20
CA SER A 291 0.07 6.67 14.16
C SER A 291 -0.92 5.59 13.71
N HIS A 292 -2.15 5.99 13.48
CA HIS A 292 -3.21 5.13 12.92
C HIS A 292 -3.65 5.58 11.52
N THR A 293 -2.85 6.44 10.87
CA THR A 293 -3.21 6.99 9.56
C THR A 293 -3.49 5.92 8.50
N MET A 294 -4.50 6.16 7.68
CA MET A 294 -4.80 5.34 6.49
C MET A 294 -3.99 5.79 5.26
N LYS A 295 -3.33 6.94 5.31
CA LYS A 295 -2.44 7.43 4.24
C LYS A 295 -1.12 6.69 4.23
N ASN A 296 -0.28 6.93 3.22
CA ASN A 296 1.08 6.38 3.20
C ASN A 296 1.89 6.89 4.40
N PHE A 297 2.51 5.96 5.12
CA PHE A 297 3.40 6.32 6.22
C PHE A 297 4.50 5.28 6.40
N PHE A 298 5.52 5.37 5.55
CA PHE A 298 6.68 4.46 5.55
C PHE A 298 7.97 5.19 5.19
N ALA A 299 9.10 4.60 5.53
CA ALA A 299 10.42 5.02 5.10
C ALA A 299 11.07 3.93 4.23
N MET A 300 11.86 4.34 3.23
CA MET A 300 12.59 3.43 2.38
C MET A 300 14.00 3.27 2.94
N VAL A 301 14.39 2.04 3.25
CA VAL A 301 15.77 1.67 3.58
C VAL A 301 16.27 0.65 2.56
N SER A 302 17.57 0.48 2.42
CA SER A 302 18.13 -0.44 1.44
C SER A 302 19.20 -1.33 2.06
N ALA A 303 19.04 -2.63 1.92
CA ALA A 303 20.12 -3.59 2.18
C ALA A 303 21.07 -3.61 1.00
N VAL A 304 22.29 -3.17 1.18
CA VAL A 304 23.32 -3.04 0.13
C VAL A 304 24.38 -4.10 0.31
N PHE A 305 24.50 -4.99 -0.67
CA PHE A 305 25.55 -6.00 -0.72
C PHE A 305 26.51 -5.70 -1.86
N ARG A 306 27.82 -5.56 -1.54
CA ARG A 306 28.91 -5.34 -2.51
C ARG A 306 29.71 -6.64 -2.66
N PRO A 307 29.57 -7.36 -3.76
CA PRO A 307 30.33 -8.58 -4.00
C PRO A 307 31.76 -8.23 -4.47
N GLU A 308 32.68 -8.10 -3.53
CA GLU A 308 34.09 -7.73 -3.77
C GLU A 308 34.98 -8.94 -4.03
N LYS A 309 34.52 -10.15 -3.64
CA LYS A 309 35.23 -11.43 -3.84
C LYS A 309 34.29 -12.47 -4.48
N GLU A 310 34.88 -13.58 -4.88
CA GLU A 310 34.14 -14.75 -5.35
C GLU A 310 33.57 -15.57 -4.18
N ASN A 311 32.56 -16.37 -4.47
CA ASN A 311 32.05 -17.45 -3.63
C ASN A 311 31.66 -17.08 -2.20
N TYR A 312 30.99 -15.92 -2.00
CA TYR A 312 30.38 -15.61 -0.71
C TYR A 312 29.44 -16.74 -0.26
N THR A 313 29.52 -17.09 1.03
CA THR A 313 28.55 -17.99 1.67
C THR A 313 27.24 -17.25 2.00
N LEU A 314 26.21 -18.01 2.35
CA LEU A 314 24.95 -17.42 2.80
C LEU A 314 25.15 -16.61 4.10
N GLU A 315 25.95 -17.13 5.02
CA GLU A 315 26.28 -16.50 6.30
C GLU A 315 26.90 -15.11 6.11
N GLU A 316 27.91 -15.03 5.24
CA GLU A 316 28.59 -13.76 4.94
C GLU A 316 27.63 -12.72 4.33
N VAL A 317 26.75 -13.15 3.42
CA VAL A 317 25.75 -12.25 2.83
C VAL A 317 24.72 -11.80 3.86
N LEU A 318 24.24 -12.72 4.71
CA LEU A 318 23.31 -12.39 5.79
C LEU A 318 23.93 -11.42 6.81
N GLU A 319 25.19 -11.60 7.17
CA GLU A 319 25.90 -10.68 8.07
C GLU A 319 25.94 -9.26 7.51
N ILE A 320 26.38 -9.10 6.25
CA ILE A 320 26.48 -7.80 5.57
C ILE A 320 25.10 -7.13 5.46
N VAL A 321 24.12 -7.85 4.94
CA VAL A 321 22.76 -7.35 4.74
C VAL A 321 22.10 -6.96 6.06
N THR A 322 22.30 -7.76 7.10
CA THR A 322 21.71 -7.51 8.42
C THR A 322 22.37 -6.31 9.11
N ALA A 323 23.70 -6.18 9.00
CA ALA A 323 24.43 -5.04 9.56
C ALA A 323 23.95 -3.73 8.94
N ASP A 324 23.80 -3.70 7.61
CA ASP A 324 23.33 -2.52 6.88
C ASP A 324 21.89 -2.17 7.23
N LEU A 325 20.97 -3.13 7.27
CA LEU A 325 19.59 -2.90 7.71
C LEU A 325 19.50 -2.40 9.16
N LYS A 326 20.26 -2.98 10.08
CA LYS A 326 20.30 -2.55 11.48
C LYS A 326 20.79 -1.11 11.62
N ALA A 327 21.81 -0.72 10.85
CA ALA A 327 22.33 0.65 10.85
C ALA A 327 21.30 1.67 10.33
N GLN A 328 20.43 1.27 9.40
CA GLN A 328 19.44 2.15 8.80
C GLN A 328 18.10 2.18 9.54
N ILE A 329 17.68 1.07 10.15
CA ILE A 329 16.38 0.99 10.88
C ILE A 329 16.60 1.41 12.34
N THR A 330 16.99 2.66 12.53
CA THR A 330 17.06 3.30 13.84
C THR A 330 16.05 4.45 13.92
N PRO A 331 15.47 4.76 15.09
CA PRO A 331 14.53 5.88 15.23
C PRO A 331 15.12 7.20 14.73
N GLU A 332 16.40 7.44 14.96
CA GLU A 332 17.10 8.64 14.49
C GLU A 332 17.16 8.71 12.96
N ASN A 333 17.60 7.64 12.29
CA ASN A 333 17.74 7.62 10.85
C ASN A 333 16.38 7.64 10.15
N LEU A 334 15.38 6.92 10.66
CA LEU A 334 14.01 6.97 10.15
C LEU A 334 13.43 8.39 10.25
N ASN A 335 13.70 9.09 11.36
CA ASN A 335 13.30 10.50 11.51
C ASN A 335 14.05 11.41 10.52
N ASN A 336 15.33 11.15 10.25
CA ASN A 336 16.10 11.92 9.27
C ASN A 336 15.56 11.74 7.84
N ILE A 337 15.26 10.51 7.43
CA ILE A 337 14.64 10.20 6.13
C ILE A 337 13.28 10.91 6.00
N MET A 338 12.44 10.80 7.02
CA MET A 338 11.13 11.46 7.04
C MET A 338 11.27 12.98 6.96
N SER A 339 12.17 13.55 7.77
CA SER A 339 12.38 15.00 7.84
C SER A 339 12.95 15.57 6.55
N TYR A 340 13.83 14.85 5.87
CA TYR A 340 14.33 15.23 4.54
C TYR A 340 13.19 15.36 3.52
N ASN A 341 12.32 14.35 3.46
CA ASN A 341 11.19 14.36 2.53
C ASN A 341 10.22 15.51 2.80
N VAL A 342 9.85 15.75 4.06
CA VAL A 342 8.94 16.84 4.46
C VAL A 342 9.57 18.23 4.26
N SER A 343 10.87 18.37 4.48
CA SER A 343 11.59 19.64 4.28
C SER A 343 11.53 20.11 2.83
N ASN A 344 11.65 19.17 1.88
CA ASN A 344 11.53 19.49 0.45
C ASN A 344 10.12 19.99 0.10
N GLU A 345 9.08 19.39 0.69
CA GLU A 345 7.69 19.83 0.49
C GLU A 345 7.40 21.20 1.09
N ARG A 346 8.03 21.53 2.22
CA ARG A 346 7.86 22.82 2.92
C ARG A 346 8.60 23.98 2.28
N ASN A 347 9.50 23.73 1.34
CA ASN A 347 10.25 24.77 0.66
C ASN A 347 9.31 25.69 -0.13
N TRP A 348 9.24 26.96 0.26
CA TRP A 348 8.32 27.93 -0.30
C TRP A 348 8.57 28.20 -1.80
N ILE A 349 9.83 28.14 -2.25
CA ILE A 349 10.19 28.31 -3.67
C ILE A 349 9.59 27.15 -4.47
N LEU A 350 9.80 25.90 -4.01
CA LEU A 350 9.23 24.73 -4.66
C LEU A 350 7.69 24.76 -4.66
N ARG A 351 7.07 25.35 -3.66
CA ARG A 351 5.60 25.49 -3.60
C ARG A 351 5.06 26.45 -4.66
N ALA A 352 5.78 27.51 -4.99
CA ALA A 352 5.39 28.50 -5.99
C ALA A 352 5.61 28.05 -7.45
N VAL A 353 6.39 26.98 -7.68
CA VAL A 353 6.62 26.45 -9.03
C VAL A 353 5.35 25.75 -9.55
N PRO A 354 4.89 26.05 -10.78
CA PRO A 354 3.77 25.35 -11.41
C PRO A 354 3.98 23.85 -11.50
N LEU A 355 2.90 23.08 -11.37
CA LEU A 355 2.95 21.61 -11.25
C LEU A 355 3.61 20.93 -12.46
N PHE A 356 3.38 21.44 -13.68
CA PHE A 356 3.98 20.83 -14.87
C PHE A 356 5.52 20.93 -14.87
N ILE A 357 6.11 22.01 -14.33
CA ILE A 357 7.57 22.16 -14.16
C ILE A 357 8.07 21.23 -13.07
N LYS A 358 7.35 21.17 -11.93
CA LYS A 358 7.66 20.22 -10.84
C LYS A 358 7.70 18.78 -11.34
N ASN A 359 6.73 18.39 -12.16
CA ASN A 359 6.63 17.04 -12.69
C ASN A 359 7.86 16.66 -13.52
N ILE A 360 8.42 17.57 -14.29
CA ILE A 360 9.66 17.34 -15.04
C ILE A 360 10.83 17.10 -14.06
N GLY A 361 11.00 17.99 -13.07
CA GLY A 361 12.04 17.85 -12.05
C GLY A 361 11.93 16.54 -11.26
N ILE A 362 10.72 16.19 -10.81
CA ILE A 362 10.45 14.93 -10.09
C ILE A 362 10.79 13.71 -10.96
N LYS A 363 10.44 13.71 -12.26
CA LYS A 363 10.78 12.60 -13.18
C LYS A 363 12.28 12.42 -13.33
N LEU A 364 13.04 13.52 -13.42
CA LEU A 364 14.50 13.46 -13.53
C LEU A 364 15.14 12.91 -12.26
N VAL A 365 14.76 13.42 -11.09
CA VAL A 365 15.26 12.96 -9.78
C VAL A 365 14.89 11.49 -9.56
N TYR A 366 13.64 11.12 -9.83
CA TYR A 366 13.20 9.73 -9.73
C TYR A 366 13.98 8.82 -10.68
N GLY A 367 14.22 9.26 -11.93
CA GLY A 367 14.99 8.48 -12.89
C GLY A 367 16.43 8.21 -12.46
N ALA A 368 17.03 9.12 -11.68
CA ALA A 368 18.35 8.92 -11.09
C ALA A 368 18.29 7.97 -9.88
N SER A 369 17.35 8.20 -8.95
CA SER A 369 17.23 7.39 -7.73
C SER A 369 16.70 5.97 -7.99
N ALA A 370 15.87 5.75 -9.00
CA ALA A 370 15.38 4.43 -9.38
C ALA A 370 16.50 3.45 -9.79
N ARG A 371 17.64 3.99 -10.28
CA ARG A 371 18.83 3.19 -10.62
C ARG A 371 19.61 2.69 -9.40
N ALA A 372 19.26 3.14 -8.21
CA ALA A 372 19.93 2.75 -6.97
C ALA A 372 19.35 1.50 -6.31
N THR A 373 18.37 0.85 -6.95
CA THR A 373 17.67 -0.30 -6.38
C THR A 373 17.60 -1.43 -7.38
N THR A 374 18.11 -2.60 -6.99
CA THR A 374 18.03 -3.85 -7.77
C THR A 374 16.63 -4.45 -7.68
N ALA A 375 16.11 -4.55 -6.46
CA ALA A 375 14.81 -5.14 -6.16
C ALA A 375 14.19 -4.51 -4.92
N THR A 376 12.88 -4.69 -4.73
CA THR A 376 12.17 -4.27 -3.52
C THR A 376 11.53 -5.47 -2.87
N VAL A 377 11.66 -5.59 -1.55
CA VAL A 377 10.94 -6.57 -0.73
C VAL A 377 10.08 -5.83 0.28
N THR A 378 8.77 -5.92 0.13
CA THR A 378 7.82 -5.34 1.09
C THR A 378 7.34 -6.41 2.07
N ASN A 379 7.06 -6.00 3.30
CA ASN A 379 6.49 -6.88 4.32
C ASN A 379 5.28 -6.20 4.97
N ILE A 380 4.09 -6.77 4.75
CA ILE A 380 2.84 -6.30 5.36
C ILE A 380 2.74 -6.75 6.82
N GLY A 381 3.50 -7.78 7.22
CA GLY A 381 3.49 -8.34 8.56
C GLY A 381 2.48 -9.47 8.74
N ASN A 382 2.20 -9.78 10.00
CA ASN A 382 1.21 -10.79 10.37
C ASN A 382 -0.20 -10.21 10.26
N ILE A 383 -1.06 -10.91 9.53
CA ILE A 383 -2.45 -10.51 9.33
C ILE A 383 -3.31 -11.29 10.32
N GLU A 384 -3.98 -10.56 11.18
CA GLU A 384 -4.89 -11.15 12.16
C GLU A 384 -6.35 -10.90 11.76
N LEU A 385 -7.15 -11.95 11.83
CA LEU A 385 -8.59 -11.87 11.66
C LEU A 385 -9.30 -12.16 12.99
N ARG A 386 -10.53 -11.68 13.12
CA ARG A 386 -11.41 -12.04 14.25
C ARG A 386 -11.75 -13.53 14.18
N GLU A 387 -11.85 -14.19 15.33
CA GLU A 387 -12.05 -15.64 15.44
C GLU A 387 -13.18 -16.23 14.57
N PRO A 388 -14.40 -15.64 14.51
CA PRO A 388 -15.48 -16.21 13.71
C PRO A 388 -15.20 -16.33 12.23
N TYR A 389 -14.23 -15.53 11.71
CA TYR A 389 -13.91 -15.44 10.29
C TYR A 389 -12.73 -16.31 9.87
N LYS A 390 -11.85 -16.68 10.80
CA LYS A 390 -10.60 -17.39 10.49
C LYS A 390 -10.82 -18.69 9.72
N LYS A 391 -11.84 -19.46 10.05
CA LYS A 391 -12.15 -20.76 9.43
C LYS A 391 -12.58 -20.66 7.95
N TYR A 392 -12.89 -19.47 7.46
CA TYR A 392 -13.30 -19.23 6.07
C TYR A 392 -12.15 -18.68 5.21
N VAL A 393 -10.97 -18.45 5.79
CA VAL A 393 -9.82 -17.84 5.11
C VAL A 393 -8.63 -18.77 5.16
N GLU A 394 -8.01 -19.01 4.01
CA GLU A 394 -6.85 -19.89 3.87
C GLU A 394 -5.54 -19.10 3.87
N HIS A 395 -5.37 -18.16 2.93
CA HIS A 395 -4.12 -17.44 2.70
C HIS A 395 -4.33 -15.99 2.36
N PHE A 396 -3.28 -15.19 2.60
CA PHE A 396 -3.12 -13.84 2.07
C PHE A 396 -1.89 -13.76 1.18
N TYR A 397 -1.95 -12.88 0.19
CA TYR A 397 -0.86 -12.63 -0.76
C TYR A 397 -0.64 -11.14 -0.92
N THR A 398 0.60 -10.75 -1.26
CA THR A 398 0.89 -9.37 -1.65
C THR A 398 1.78 -9.34 -2.88
N THR A 399 1.38 -8.57 -3.87
CA THR A 399 2.03 -8.48 -5.18
C THR A 399 2.32 -7.02 -5.50
N LEU A 400 3.49 -6.74 -6.01
CA LEU A 400 3.93 -5.40 -6.40
C LEU A 400 4.07 -5.30 -7.92
N SER A 401 3.56 -4.22 -8.52
CA SER A 401 3.91 -3.89 -9.91
C SER A 401 5.38 -3.47 -10.04
N MET A 402 5.93 -3.60 -11.24
CA MET A 402 7.32 -3.22 -11.51
C MET A 402 7.54 -1.71 -11.39
N SER A 403 8.78 -1.33 -11.11
CA SER A 403 9.26 0.04 -11.08
C SER A 403 10.44 0.19 -12.05
N LYS A 404 10.78 1.41 -12.40
CA LYS A 404 11.91 1.69 -13.31
C LYS A 404 13.20 1.05 -12.80
N GLY A 405 13.80 0.17 -13.60
CA GLY A 405 15.04 -0.54 -13.26
C GLY A 405 14.88 -1.73 -12.33
N GLN A 406 13.65 -2.09 -11.94
CA GLN A 406 13.37 -3.25 -11.10
C GLN A 406 12.46 -4.21 -11.85
N ASN A 407 12.99 -5.32 -12.29
CA ASN A 407 12.29 -6.35 -13.06
C ASN A 407 11.84 -7.54 -12.21
N MET A 408 12.16 -7.53 -10.91
CA MET A 408 11.74 -8.51 -9.92
C MET A 408 11.51 -7.84 -8.56
N LYS A 409 10.47 -8.26 -7.85
CA LYS A 409 10.15 -7.79 -6.50
C LYS A 409 9.65 -8.92 -5.62
N GLY A 410 9.76 -8.74 -4.30
CA GLY A 410 9.24 -9.65 -3.28
C GLY A 410 8.15 -9.01 -2.43
N GLY A 411 7.15 -9.78 -2.07
CA GLY A 411 6.12 -9.39 -1.13
C GLY A 411 5.97 -10.44 -0.02
N ILE A 412 5.90 -9.98 1.23
CA ILE A 412 5.80 -10.86 2.41
C ILE A 412 4.52 -10.52 3.17
N CYS A 413 3.79 -11.55 3.56
CA CYS A 413 2.75 -11.47 4.58
C CYS A 413 2.66 -12.81 5.32
N SER A 414 2.08 -12.83 6.50
CA SER A 414 1.79 -14.07 7.21
C SER A 414 0.37 -14.08 7.76
N TYR A 415 -0.20 -15.26 7.80
CA TYR A 415 -1.53 -15.51 8.33
C TYR A 415 -1.60 -16.94 8.90
N ASN A 416 -2.20 -17.08 10.07
CA ASN A 416 -2.47 -18.38 10.70
C ASN A 416 -1.25 -19.33 10.73
N GLY A 417 -0.08 -18.82 11.09
CA GLY A 417 1.15 -19.62 11.21
C GLY A 417 1.86 -19.92 9.89
N VAL A 418 1.34 -19.48 8.76
CA VAL A 418 1.96 -19.61 7.43
C VAL A 418 2.44 -18.25 6.94
N LEU A 419 3.71 -18.15 6.55
CA LEU A 419 4.25 -16.98 5.85
C LEU A 419 4.22 -17.26 4.35
N THR A 420 3.71 -16.30 3.60
CA THR A 420 3.75 -16.29 2.13
C THR A 420 4.80 -15.29 1.66
N PHE A 421 5.77 -15.75 0.87
CA PHE A 421 6.65 -14.90 0.08
C PHE A 421 6.21 -14.95 -1.37
N THR A 422 5.90 -13.82 -1.95
CA THR A 422 5.45 -13.73 -3.34
C THR A 422 6.51 -13.04 -4.18
N PHE A 423 7.02 -13.70 -5.20
CA PHE A 423 7.76 -13.05 -6.27
C PHE A 423 6.81 -12.48 -7.32
N SER A 424 7.10 -11.25 -7.75
CA SER A 424 6.56 -10.62 -8.95
C SER A 424 7.74 -10.39 -9.90
N SER A 425 7.69 -10.88 -11.12
CA SER A 425 8.77 -10.73 -12.10
C SER A 425 8.21 -10.53 -13.50
N VAL A 426 8.92 -9.76 -14.30
CA VAL A 426 8.71 -9.66 -15.76
C VAL A 426 9.80 -10.39 -16.55
N LEU A 427 10.72 -11.07 -15.88
CA LEU A 427 11.77 -11.88 -16.48
C LEU A 427 11.28 -13.31 -16.67
N LEU A 428 11.61 -13.91 -17.80
CA LEU A 428 11.29 -15.30 -18.10
C LEU A 428 12.13 -16.28 -17.25
N ASP A 429 13.38 -15.92 -16.93
CA ASP A 429 14.28 -16.74 -16.10
C ASP A 429 13.80 -16.77 -14.64
N THR A 430 13.57 -17.97 -14.11
CA THR A 430 13.13 -18.25 -12.74
C THR A 430 14.25 -18.79 -11.85
N SER A 431 15.51 -18.75 -12.27
CA SER A 431 16.64 -19.32 -11.53
C SER A 431 16.83 -18.69 -10.15
N ILE A 432 16.59 -17.38 -10.02
CA ILE A 432 16.68 -16.65 -8.73
C ILE A 432 15.60 -17.15 -7.77
N GLN A 433 14.35 -17.28 -8.20
CA GLN A 433 13.24 -17.79 -7.39
C GLN A 433 13.52 -19.23 -6.96
N LYS A 434 13.95 -20.09 -7.90
CA LYS A 434 14.32 -21.48 -7.60
C LYS A 434 15.43 -21.55 -6.56
N ARG A 435 16.49 -20.76 -6.71
CA ARG A 435 17.59 -20.69 -5.72
C ARG A 435 17.09 -20.24 -4.35
N PHE A 436 16.24 -19.24 -4.30
CA PHE A 436 15.66 -18.73 -3.06
C PHE A 436 14.93 -19.86 -2.29
N PHE A 437 14.02 -20.56 -2.94
CA PHE A 437 13.27 -21.65 -2.30
C PHE A 437 14.16 -22.82 -1.92
N GLN A 438 15.10 -23.20 -2.77
CA GLN A 438 16.05 -24.26 -2.47
C GLN A 438 16.97 -23.94 -1.28
N THR A 439 17.38 -22.68 -1.14
CA THR A 439 18.21 -22.23 -0.01
C THR A 439 17.44 -22.35 1.30
N ILE A 440 16.20 -21.91 1.33
CA ILE A 440 15.32 -22.03 2.52
C ILE A 440 15.03 -23.48 2.85
N ALA A 441 14.76 -24.33 1.84
CA ALA A 441 14.54 -25.76 2.05
C ALA A 441 15.77 -26.47 2.63
N LYS A 442 16.99 -26.10 2.20
CA LYS A 442 18.25 -26.64 2.76
C LYS A 442 18.43 -26.31 4.24
N ASP A 443 17.87 -25.20 4.72
CA ASP A 443 17.89 -24.84 6.14
C ASP A 443 16.88 -25.63 6.99
N GLY A 444 16.12 -26.55 6.36
CA GLY A 444 15.19 -27.45 7.03
C GLY A 444 13.75 -26.88 7.13
N VAL A 445 13.43 -25.90 6.31
CA VAL A 445 12.07 -25.33 6.24
C VAL A 445 11.26 -26.06 5.16
N ALA A 446 10.06 -26.49 5.49
CA ALA A 446 9.11 -26.99 4.51
C ALA A 446 8.68 -25.86 3.55
N VAL A 447 8.74 -26.13 2.25
CA VAL A 447 8.46 -25.15 1.19
C VAL A 447 7.40 -25.73 0.25
N ALA A 448 6.25 -25.08 0.14
CA ALA A 448 5.31 -25.31 -0.96
C ALA A 448 5.35 -24.12 -1.91
N VAL A 449 5.28 -24.38 -3.23
CA VAL A 449 5.40 -23.33 -4.26
C VAL A 449 4.24 -23.44 -5.23
N GLU A 450 3.65 -22.28 -5.57
CA GLU A 450 2.62 -22.15 -6.61
C GLU A 450 2.99 -21.03 -7.56
N SER A 451 2.66 -21.17 -8.85
CA SER A 451 2.79 -20.12 -9.85
C SER A 451 1.43 -19.74 -10.46
N ASN A 452 1.39 -18.62 -11.15
CA ASN A 452 0.21 -18.22 -11.93
C ASN A 452 0.17 -18.86 -13.35
N GLY A 453 1.02 -19.86 -13.61
CA GLY A 453 1.06 -20.61 -14.87
C GLY A 453 1.77 -19.91 -16.03
N VAL A 454 2.25 -18.69 -15.86
CA VAL A 454 2.93 -17.93 -16.95
C VAL A 454 4.27 -18.55 -17.36
N TYR A 455 4.82 -19.44 -16.54
CA TYR A 455 6.10 -20.11 -16.76
C TYR A 455 5.95 -21.55 -17.26
N ASP A 456 4.74 -22.01 -17.49
CA ASP A 456 4.42 -23.42 -17.76
C ASP A 456 4.40 -23.76 -19.28
N GLU A 457 4.92 -22.87 -20.16
CA GLU A 457 5.07 -23.08 -21.61
C GLU A 457 6.41 -23.70 -22.01
#